data_995904ee23f67199575273b55301c1bb
#
_entry.id   995904ee23f67199575273b55301c1bb
#
_cell.length_a   1.000
_cell.length_b   1.000
_cell.length_c   1.000
_cell.angle_alpha   90.00
_cell.angle_beta   90.00
_cell.angle_gamma   90.00
#
_symmetry.space_group_name_H-M   'P 1'
#
loop_
_entity.id
_entity.type
_entity.pdbx_description
1 polymer ?
#
loop_
_entity_poly.entity_id
_entity_poly.type
_entity_poly.pdbx_seq_one_letter_code
_entity_poly.pdbx_strand_id
1 'polypeptide(L)'
;MFVGNNLTEIYMNLYLIIFTSDSEQFDQDRTYRIHQELFQALEKHFTLHLIPYTEVEDIPGSAYKMAFICSGGVEAKVIRNFSLLPYPITLLTDGLNNSLAAALEIAAWIQTKDMRVHIIHGEIGDMVKSVLSHHQAFAAKRAMKHNRIGVVGTPAPWLVASHVDYLLASQRWGVSYIDIPTEDVYKYFNKITDDEIGMDASIFANRASSCQDATPDDLLKAMRFYKALKMVYQEEQLDAITLSCFSIFNEIKTTGCLALSLLNDEGIPAGC
;
A
#
# COMPACT_ATOMS: atom_id res chain seq x y z
N MET A 1 0.69 9.07 22.21
CA MET A 1 1.39 8.13 23.12
C MET A 1 1.40 6.79 22.39
N PHE A 2 2.47 6.49 21.65
CA PHE A 2 2.62 5.22 20.97
C PHE A 2 2.83 4.14 22.03
N VAL A 3 1.86 3.26 22.16
CA VAL A 3 1.98 2.05 22.98
C VAL A 3 3.04 1.18 22.31
N GLY A 4 4.18 1.03 22.98
CA GLY A 4 5.22 0.11 22.56
C GLY A 4 4.70 -1.32 22.60
N ASN A 5 4.28 -1.84 21.46
CA ASN A 5 4.12 -3.26 21.29
C ASN A 5 5.52 -3.88 21.22
N ASN A 6 5.81 -4.76 22.16
CA ASN A 6 6.91 -5.70 22.07
C ASN A 6 6.84 -6.38 20.69
N LEU A 7 7.66 -5.90 19.75
CA LEU A 7 7.97 -6.60 18.51
C LEU A 7 8.79 -7.84 18.92
N THR A 8 8.11 -8.93 19.28
CA THR A 8 8.65 -10.24 18.94
C THR A 8 9.00 -10.16 17.46
N GLU A 9 10.26 -10.37 17.11
CA GLU A 9 10.74 -10.43 15.74
C GLU A 9 9.90 -11.45 14.98
N ILE A 10 8.82 -10.97 14.35
CA ILE A 10 8.05 -11.78 13.40
C ILE A 10 8.93 -11.79 12.15
N TYR A 11 9.74 -12.82 12.00
CA TYR A 11 10.52 -13.02 10.79
C TYR A 11 9.56 -12.99 9.59
N MET A 12 9.82 -12.09 8.67
CA MET A 12 9.06 -11.96 7.43
C MET A 12 9.40 -13.14 6.53
N ASN A 13 8.43 -13.85 5.98
CA ASN A 13 8.69 -14.93 5.05
C ASN A 13 9.04 -14.39 3.66
N LEU A 14 10.16 -14.88 3.09
CA LEU A 14 10.56 -14.61 1.71
C LEU A 14 10.71 -15.95 0.98
N TYR A 15 9.96 -16.14 -0.08
CA TYR A 15 10.02 -17.31 -0.95
C TYR A 15 10.86 -16.98 -2.19
N LEU A 16 12.00 -17.62 -2.33
CA LEU A 16 12.84 -17.52 -3.52
C LEU A 16 12.52 -18.70 -4.44
N ILE A 17 11.96 -18.39 -5.61
CA ILE A 17 11.70 -19.35 -6.68
C ILE A 17 13.02 -19.60 -7.40
N ILE A 18 13.60 -20.76 -7.21
CA ILE A 18 14.94 -21.09 -7.65
C ILE A 18 14.97 -21.55 -9.10
N PHE A 19 15.73 -20.84 -9.94
CA PHE A 19 16.03 -21.21 -11.31
C PHE A 19 17.53 -21.54 -11.44
N THR A 20 17.83 -22.80 -11.66
CA THR A 20 19.19 -23.32 -11.86
C THR A 20 19.29 -24.08 -13.19
N SER A 21 20.47 -24.05 -13.79
CA SER A 21 20.78 -24.82 -15.01
C SER A 21 20.91 -26.32 -14.78
N ASP A 22 21.16 -26.74 -13.53
CA ASP A 22 21.31 -28.14 -13.21
C ASP A 22 20.07 -28.92 -13.66
N SER A 23 20.32 -29.96 -14.48
CA SER A 23 19.28 -30.63 -15.26
C SER A 23 18.53 -31.71 -14.49
N GLU A 24 19.00 -32.08 -13.28
CA GLU A 24 18.45 -33.22 -12.58
C GLU A 24 17.73 -32.80 -11.31
N GLN A 25 17.92 -33.02 -10.26
CA GLN A 25 17.12 -32.74 -9.08
C GLN A 25 17.60 -31.44 -8.40
N PHE A 26 16.69 -30.56 -7.99
CA PHE A 26 17.02 -29.40 -7.17
C PHE A 26 17.69 -29.88 -5.87
N ASP A 27 18.92 -29.41 -5.62
CA ASP A 27 19.65 -29.64 -4.39
C ASP A 27 19.70 -28.35 -3.57
N GLN A 28 18.89 -28.27 -2.55
CA GLN A 28 18.77 -27.11 -1.68
C GLN A 28 20.08 -26.80 -0.96
N ASP A 29 20.76 -27.80 -0.42
CA ASP A 29 22.00 -27.64 0.35
C ASP A 29 23.13 -27.10 -0.55
N ARG A 30 23.22 -27.65 -1.76
CA ARG A 30 24.20 -27.20 -2.76
C ARG A 30 23.92 -25.76 -3.17
N THR A 31 22.67 -25.45 -3.49
CA THR A 31 22.25 -24.08 -3.87
C THR A 31 22.55 -23.10 -2.74
N TYR A 32 22.21 -23.47 -1.50
CA TYR A 32 22.48 -22.62 -0.35
C TYR A 32 23.99 -22.36 -0.18
N ARG A 33 24.84 -23.38 -0.28
CA ARG A 33 26.30 -23.21 -0.15
C ARG A 33 26.90 -22.32 -1.22
N ILE A 34 26.41 -22.39 -2.46
CA ILE A 34 26.93 -21.56 -3.57
C ILE A 34 26.59 -20.09 -3.32
N HIS A 35 25.38 -19.78 -2.86
CA HIS A 35 24.86 -18.43 -2.71
C HIS A 35 24.79 -17.97 -1.24
N GLN A 36 25.56 -18.62 -0.35
CA GLN A 36 25.44 -18.47 1.10
C GLN A 36 25.61 -17.03 1.59
N GLU A 37 26.45 -16.23 0.95
CA GLU A 37 26.70 -14.85 1.37
C GLU A 37 25.44 -14.00 1.28
N LEU A 38 24.73 -14.08 0.16
CA LEU A 38 23.44 -13.39 -0.02
C LEU A 38 22.37 -13.97 0.89
N PHE A 39 22.26 -15.32 0.95
CA PHE A 39 21.20 -15.95 1.73
C PHE A 39 21.36 -15.69 3.22
N GLN A 40 22.55 -15.78 3.80
CA GLN A 40 22.80 -15.40 5.19
C GLN A 40 22.52 -13.92 5.49
N ALA A 41 22.76 -13.04 4.52
CA ALA A 41 22.43 -11.63 4.67
C ALA A 41 20.91 -11.39 4.66
N LEU A 42 20.16 -12.12 3.84
CA LEU A 42 18.69 -12.06 3.80
C LEU A 42 18.06 -12.71 5.06
N GLU A 43 18.63 -13.78 5.58
CA GLU A 43 18.14 -14.49 6.77
C GLU A 43 18.22 -13.65 8.06
N LYS A 44 18.99 -12.57 8.07
CA LYS A 44 18.96 -11.60 9.17
C LYS A 44 17.62 -10.84 9.26
N HIS A 45 16.82 -10.87 8.20
CA HIS A 45 15.57 -10.12 8.08
C HIS A 45 14.36 -10.99 7.75
N PHE A 46 14.60 -12.16 7.12
CA PHE A 46 13.55 -13.04 6.59
C PHE A 46 13.72 -14.48 7.06
N THR A 47 12.62 -15.18 7.23
CA THR A 47 12.62 -16.64 7.13
C THR A 47 12.66 -16.97 5.63
N LEU A 48 13.79 -17.52 5.18
CA LEU A 48 14.03 -17.77 3.77
C LEU A 48 13.53 -19.15 3.37
N HIS A 49 12.75 -19.23 2.29
CA HIS A 49 12.24 -20.47 1.71
C HIS A 49 12.79 -20.59 0.29
N LEU A 50 13.60 -21.61 0.03
CA LEU A 50 14.14 -21.93 -1.29
C LEU A 50 13.23 -22.94 -1.97
N ILE A 51 12.47 -22.53 -2.97
CA ILE A 51 11.46 -23.35 -3.64
C ILE A 51 11.89 -23.56 -5.10
N PRO A 52 12.06 -24.80 -5.57
CA PRO A 52 12.35 -25.02 -6.98
C PRO A 52 11.21 -24.49 -7.87
N TYR A 53 11.55 -24.00 -9.05
CA TYR A 53 10.55 -23.45 -9.97
C TYR A 53 9.44 -24.46 -10.36
N THR A 54 9.67 -25.75 -10.20
CA THR A 54 8.69 -26.81 -10.44
C THR A 54 7.62 -26.93 -9.36
N GLU A 55 7.82 -26.29 -8.20
CA GLU A 55 6.93 -26.33 -7.02
C GLU A 55 6.34 -24.94 -6.70
N VAL A 56 6.35 -24.02 -7.66
CA VAL A 56 5.84 -22.63 -7.46
C VAL A 56 4.36 -22.63 -7.07
N GLU A 57 3.58 -23.60 -7.52
CA GLU A 57 2.15 -23.72 -7.22
C GLU A 57 1.89 -24.01 -5.74
N ASP A 58 2.87 -24.58 -5.02
CA ASP A 58 2.77 -24.88 -3.59
C ASP A 58 2.99 -23.63 -2.72
N ILE A 59 3.49 -22.53 -3.29
CA ILE A 59 3.69 -21.27 -2.56
C ILE A 59 2.34 -20.57 -2.34
N PRO A 60 1.99 -20.21 -1.10
CA PRO A 60 0.76 -19.49 -0.82
C PRO A 60 0.60 -18.25 -1.72
N GLY A 61 -0.57 -18.06 -2.32
CA GLY A 61 -0.84 -16.95 -3.25
C GLY A 61 -0.60 -15.56 -2.63
N SER A 62 -0.71 -15.45 -1.30
CA SER A 62 -0.48 -14.23 -0.53
C SER A 62 0.97 -14.07 -0.04
N ALA A 63 1.88 -14.99 -0.39
CA ALA A 63 3.27 -14.95 0.05
C ALA A 63 4.09 -13.90 -0.72
N TYR A 64 5.07 -13.29 -0.03
CA TYR A 64 6.09 -12.47 -0.68
C TYR A 64 7.09 -13.38 -1.37
N LYS A 65 7.17 -13.28 -2.69
CA LYS A 65 8.00 -14.17 -3.51
C LYS A 65 8.68 -13.43 -4.66
N MET A 66 9.85 -13.92 -5.06
CA MET A 66 10.59 -13.42 -6.24
C MET A 66 11.39 -14.55 -6.89
N ALA A 67 11.75 -14.36 -8.16
CA ALA A 67 12.61 -15.31 -8.86
C ALA A 67 14.07 -15.12 -8.46
N PHE A 68 14.75 -16.19 -8.08
CA PHE A 68 16.19 -16.20 -7.88
C PHE A 68 16.88 -16.91 -9.05
N ILE A 69 17.72 -16.16 -9.76
CA ILE A 69 18.47 -16.66 -10.93
C ILE A 69 19.84 -17.11 -10.44
N CYS A 70 20.05 -18.44 -10.36
CA CYS A 70 21.27 -19.02 -9.82
C CYS A 70 22.42 -19.07 -10.86
N SER A 71 22.07 -19.19 -12.14
CA SER A 71 23.08 -19.39 -13.20
C SER A 71 22.55 -18.96 -14.57
N GLY A 72 23.44 -18.81 -15.54
CA GLY A 72 23.09 -18.78 -16.97
C GLY A 72 22.49 -20.09 -17.44
N GLY A 73 21.85 -20.08 -18.63
CA GLY A 73 21.20 -21.25 -19.23
C GLY A 73 19.81 -21.59 -18.64
N VAL A 74 19.26 -20.69 -17.84
CA VAL A 74 17.91 -20.83 -17.24
C VAL A 74 16.84 -20.04 -17.97
N GLU A 75 17.20 -19.22 -18.94
CA GLU A 75 16.34 -18.24 -19.61
C GLU A 75 15.05 -18.90 -20.13
N ALA A 76 15.19 -20.00 -20.88
CA ALA A 76 14.04 -20.73 -21.39
C ALA A 76 13.15 -21.36 -20.30
N LYS A 77 13.74 -21.71 -19.13
CA LYS A 77 12.98 -22.22 -17.98
C LYS A 77 12.14 -21.10 -17.37
N VAL A 78 12.72 -19.91 -17.16
CA VAL A 78 12.01 -18.75 -16.62
C VAL A 78 10.92 -18.30 -17.59
N ILE A 79 11.22 -18.18 -18.89
CA ILE A 79 10.25 -17.75 -19.91
C ILE A 79 9.05 -18.70 -20.00
N ARG A 80 9.26 -20.00 -19.92
CA ARG A 80 8.15 -21.00 -19.93
C ARG A 80 7.27 -20.92 -18.68
N ASN A 81 7.82 -20.46 -17.57
CA ASN A 81 7.14 -20.41 -16.28
C ASN A 81 6.87 -18.97 -15.78
N PHE A 82 7.04 -17.97 -16.64
CA PHE A 82 6.95 -16.56 -16.20
C PHE A 82 5.56 -16.17 -15.69
N SER A 83 4.49 -16.83 -16.19
CA SER A 83 3.11 -16.61 -15.71
C SER A 83 2.88 -17.01 -14.26
N LEU A 84 3.76 -17.84 -13.69
CA LEU A 84 3.73 -18.25 -12.29
C LEU A 84 4.43 -17.23 -11.37
N LEU A 85 5.16 -16.28 -11.95
CA LEU A 85 5.89 -15.28 -11.19
C LEU A 85 4.96 -14.12 -10.78
N PRO A 86 5.18 -13.51 -9.59
CA PRO A 86 4.38 -12.39 -9.14
C PRO A 86 4.62 -11.17 -10.03
N TYR A 87 3.57 -10.41 -10.33
CA TYR A 87 3.70 -9.14 -11.05
C TYR A 87 3.68 -7.92 -10.10
N PRO A 88 4.56 -6.93 -10.27
CA PRO A 88 5.68 -6.86 -11.22
C PRO A 88 6.76 -7.90 -10.92
N ILE A 89 7.38 -8.44 -11.99
CA ILE A 89 8.36 -9.52 -11.85
C ILE A 89 9.66 -8.96 -11.26
N THR A 90 10.14 -9.59 -10.19
CA THR A 90 11.44 -9.26 -9.59
C THR A 90 12.38 -10.44 -9.74
N LEU A 91 13.53 -10.19 -10.37
CA LEU A 91 14.63 -11.13 -10.55
C LEU A 91 15.74 -10.76 -9.57
N LEU A 92 16.05 -11.65 -8.63
CA LEU A 92 17.17 -11.51 -7.70
C LEU A 92 18.33 -12.35 -8.20
N THR A 93 19.54 -11.81 -8.24
CA THR A 93 20.75 -12.55 -8.63
C THR A 93 22.00 -11.94 -8.00
N ASP A 94 22.91 -12.77 -7.50
CA ASP A 94 24.22 -12.36 -6.99
C ASP A 94 25.30 -12.28 -8.08
N GLY A 95 24.97 -12.61 -9.32
CA GLY A 95 25.88 -12.54 -10.46
C GLY A 95 26.78 -13.77 -10.64
N LEU A 96 26.74 -14.75 -9.72
CA LEU A 96 27.53 -15.96 -9.84
C LEU A 96 27.07 -16.80 -11.06
N ASN A 97 27.99 -17.57 -11.65
CA ASN A 97 27.69 -18.51 -12.73
C ASN A 97 26.91 -17.89 -13.92
N ASN A 98 27.26 -16.68 -14.33
CA ASN A 98 26.58 -15.91 -15.40
C ASN A 98 25.09 -15.61 -15.14
N SER A 99 24.64 -15.65 -13.90
CA SER A 99 23.23 -15.41 -13.56
C SER A 99 22.75 -14.00 -13.85
N LEU A 100 23.64 -12.99 -13.77
CA LEU A 100 23.29 -11.61 -14.16
C LEU A 100 23.02 -11.50 -15.67
N ALA A 101 23.83 -12.14 -16.51
CA ALA A 101 23.62 -12.14 -17.95
C ALA A 101 22.28 -12.78 -18.30
N ALA A 102 21.94 -13.90 -17.65
CA ALA A 102 20.63 -14.55 -17.80
C ALA A 102 19.48 -13.65 -17.33
N ALA A 103 19.63 -12.97 -16.18
CA ALA A 103 18.61 -12.05 -15.67
C ALA A 103 18.36 -10.88 -16.63
N LEU A 104 19.41 -10.33 -17.24
CA LEU A 104 19.29 -9.26 -18.24
C LEU A 104 18.56 -9.74 -19.49
N GLU A 105 18.89 -10.92 -20.02
CA GLU A 105 18.22 -11.51 -21.18
C GLU A 105 16.74 -11.79 -20.89
N ILE A 106 16.44 -12.36 -19.74
CA ILE A 106 15.05 -12.60 -19.28
C ILE A 106 14.29 -11.29 -19.17
N ALA A 107 14.90 -10.27 -18.57
CA ALA A 107 14.27 -8.97 -18.41
C ALA A 107 13.99 -8.29 -19.77
N ALA A 108 14.94 -8.36 -20.69
CA ALA A 108 14.74 -7.85 -22.05
C ALA A 108 13.54 -8.54 -22.74
N TRP A 109 13.44 -9.87 -22.64
CA TRP A 109 12.28 -10.60 -23.18
C TRP A 109 10.96 -10.19 -22.52
N ILE A 110 10.91 -10.07 -21.19
CA ILE A 110 9.70 -9.65 -20.45
C ILE A 110 9.26 -8.25 -20.90
N GLN A 111 10.19 -7.33 -21.10
CA GLN A 111 9.91 -5.97 -21.59
C GLN A 111 9.31 -5.97 -23.00
N THR A 112 9.65 -6.92 -23.88
CA THR A 112 8.98 -7.05 -25.19
C THR A 112 7.49 -7.39 -25.10
N LYS A 113 7.00 -7.79 -23.91
CA LYS A 113 5.59 -8.06 -23.61
C LYS A 113 4.87 -6.90 -22.92
N ASP A 114 5.49 -5.71 -22.90
CA ASP A 114 4.98 -4.53 -22.22
C ASP A 114 4.79 -4.75 -20.69
N MET A 115 5.56 -5.68 -20.13
CA MET A 115 5.51 -6.03 -18.72
C MET A 115 6.67 -5.42 -17.95
N ARG A 116 6.39 -5.06 -16.70
CA ARG A 116 7.42 -4.51 -15.80
C ARG A 116 8.21 -5.63 -15.17
N VAL A 117 9.53 -5.49 -15.19
CA VAL A 117 10.49 -6.37 -14.54
C VAL A 117 11.53 -5.53 -13.82
N HIS A 118 11.96 -5.97 -12.67
CA HIS A 118 13.03 -5.36 -11.90
C HIS A 118 14.11 -6.39 -11.60
N ILE A 119 15.39 -6.01 -11.76
CA ILE A 119 16.54 -6.85 -11.39
C ILE A 119 17.15 -6.27 -10.12
N ILE A 120 17.31 -7.11 -9.10
CA ILE A 120 18.08 -6.80 -7.90
C ILE A 120 19.41 -7.53 -8.01
N HIS A 121 20.50 -6.73 -8.15
CA HIS A 121 21.87 -7.17 -8.25
C HIS A 121 22.81 -6.07 -7.76
N GLY A 122 23.98 -6.43 -7.25
CA GLY A 122 25.02 -5.49 -6.80
C GLY A 122 25.68 -5.96 -5.51
N GLU A 123 26.17 -5.01 -4.72
CA GLU A 123 26.71 -5.32 -3.40
C GLU A 123 25.63 -5.91 -2.47
N ILE A 124 25.99 -6.92 -1.70
CA ILE A 124 25.06 -7.69 -0.86
C ILE A 124 24.19 -6.79 0.03
N GLY A 125 24.81 -5.77 0.65
CA GLY A 125 24.09 -4.84 1.53
C GLY A 125 23.03 -4.03 0.80
N ASP A 126 23.27 -3.64 -0.45
CA ASP A 126 22.31 -2.87 -1.25
C ASP A 126 21.23 -3.78 -1.84
N MET A 127 21.56 -5.02 -2.17
CA MET A 127 20.59 -6.04 -2.55
C MET A 127 19.59 -6.28 -1.41
N VAL A 128 20.07 -6.47 -0.18
CA VAL A 128 19.21 -6.66 1.01
C VAL A 128 18.30 -5.44 1.22
N LYS A 129 18.82 -4.20 1.14
CA LYS A 129 18.00 -2.99 1.23
C LYS A 129 16.91 -2.95 0.15
N SER A 130 17.25 -3.34 -1.08
CA SER A 130 16.30 -3.40 -2.19
C SER A 130 15.19 -4.42 -1.92
N VAL A 131 15.54 -5.63 -1.47
CA VAL A 131 14.56 -6.66 -1.09
C VAL A 131 13.64 -6.18 0.03
N LEU A 132 14.19 -5.52 1.06
CA LEU A 132 13.40 -4.93 2.16
C LEU A 132 12.44 -3.84 1.66
N SER A 133 12.90 -2.94 0.80
CA SER A 133 12.06 -1.90 0.20
C SER A 133 10.92 -2.50 -0.64
N HIS A 134 11.20 -3.54 -1.44
CA HIS A 134 10.18 -4.28 -2.18
C HIS A 134 9.18 -4.97 -1.25
N HIS A 135 9.65 -5.56 -0.15
CA HIS A 135 8.79 -6.16 0.86
C HIS A 135 7.86 -5.11 1.52
N GLN A 136 8.39 -3.93 1.84
CA GLN A 136 7.58 -2.84 2.39
C GLN A 136 6.47 -2.43 1.42
N ALA A 137 6.79 -2.27 0.14
CA ALA A 137 5.79 -1.96 -0.89
C ALA A 137 4.74 -3.07 -1.04
N PHE A 138 5.17 -4.35 -1.00
CA PHE A 138 4.27 -5.51 -1.01
C PHE A 138 3.35 -5.51 0.21
N ALA A 139 3.89 -5.30 1.41
CA ALA A 139 3.14 -5.25 2.66
C ALA A 139 2.12 -4.09 2.66
N ALA A 140 2.52 -2.90 2.20
CA ALA A 140 1.64 -1.75 2.07
C ALA A 140 0.48 -2.04 1.10
N LYS A 141 0.77 -2.58 -0.08
CA LYS A 141 -0.27 -2.98 -1.04
C LYS A 141 -1.22 -4.03 -0.45
N ARG A 142 -0.68 -4.98 0.32
CA ARG A 142 -1.49 -6.01 0.99
C ARG A 142 -2.37 -5.41 2.10
N ALA A 143 -1.84 -4.46 2.88
CA ALA A 143 -2.59 -3.76 3.91
C ALA A 143 -3.75 -2.92 3.35
N MET A 144 -3.56 -2.35 2.14
CA MET A 144 -4.62 -1.60 1.45
C MET A 144 -5.74 -2.49 0.91
N LYS A 145 -5.48 -3.79 0.75
CA LYS A 145 -6.47 -4.71 0.20
C LYS A 145 -7.68 -4.80 1.14
N HIS A 146 -8.88 -4.61 0.56
CA HIS A 146 -10.17 -4.56 1.24
C HIS A 146 -10.47 -3.27 2.01
N ASN A 147 -9.59 -2.27 1.98
CA ASN A 147 -9.90 -0.97 2.56
C ASN A 147 -11.11 -0.35 1.87
N ARG A 148 -11.95 0.31 2.66
CA ARG A 148 -13.18 0.98 2.26
C ARG A 148 -12.92 2.49 2.26
N ILE A 149 -13.03 3.12 1.09
CA ILE A 149 -12.81 4.57 0.92
C ILE A 149 -14.16 5.22 0.69
N GLY A 150 -14.62 6.02 1.63
CA GLY A 150 -15.86 6.80 1.49
C GLY A 150 -15.65 8.01 0.58
N VAL A 151 -16.54 8.21 -0.38
CA VAL A 151 -16.56 9.36 -1.28
C VAL A 151 -17.83 10.16 -1.02
N VAL A 152 -17.71 11.26 -0.28
CA VAL A 152 -18.83 12.11 0.07
C VAL A 152 -19.11 13.13 -1.02
N GLY A 153 -20.26 13.00 -1.66
CA GLY A 153 -20.66 13.82 -2.81
C GLY A 153 -20.01 13.36 -4.12
N THR A 154 -20.09 14.23 -5.14
CA THR A 154 -19.55 13.93 -6.47
C THR A 154 -18.32 14.79 -6.75
N PRO A 155 -17.31 14.27 -7.47
CA PRO A 155 -16.17 15.08 -7.89
C PRO A 155 -16.61 16.34 -8.64
N ALA A 156 -15.92 17.44 -8.42
CA ALA A 156 -16.21 18.69 -9.09
C ALA A 156 -15.99 18.57 -10.61
N PRO A 157 -16.89 19.09 -11.47
CA PRO A 157 -16.87 18.85 -12.92
C PRO A 157 -15.64 19.43 -13.64
N TRP A 158 -14.91 20.35 -13.00
CA TRP A 158 -13.65 20.89 -13.54
C TRP A 158 -12.42 20.03 -13.24
N LEU A 159 -12.55 18.98 -12.46
CA LEU A 159 -11.46 18.06 -12.13
C LEU A 159 -11.36 16.97 -13.21
N VAL A 160 -10.84 17.34 -14.38
CA VAL A 160 -10.80 16.44 -15.55
C VAL A 160 -9.75 15.32 -15.46
N ALA A 161 -8.71 15.49 -14.65
CA ALA A 161 -7.63 14.50 -14.50
C ALA A 161 -7.69 13.73 -13.17
N SER A 162 -8.53 14.15 -12.25
CA SER A 162 -8.62 13.59 -10.89
C SER A 162 -9.74 12.57 -10.71
N HIS A 163 -10.49 12.26 -11.78
CA HIS A 163 -11.48 11.21 -11.74
C HIS A 163 -10.80 9.84 -11.62
N VAL A 164 -11.20 9.09 -10.62
CA VAL A 164 -10.69 7.73 -10.37
C VAL A 164 -11.67 6.73 -10.97
N ASP A 165 -11.16 5.86 -11.83
CA ASP A 165 -11.90 4.67 -12.23
C ASP A 165 -11.89 3.67 -11.05
N TYR A 166 -13.03 3.51 -10.39
CA TYR A 166 -13.18 2.66 -9.20
C TYR A 166 -12.87 1.20 -9.49
N LEU A 167 -13.25 0.71 -10.67
CA LEU A 167 -12.97 -0.67 -11.05
C LEU A 167 -11.46 -0.89 -11.25
N LEU A 168 -10.80 0.03 -11.97
CA LEU A 168 -9.36 -0.04 -12.19
C LEU A 168 -8.59 0.08 -10.87
N ALA A 169 -9.00 0.99 -9.99
CA ALA A 169 -8.38 1.17 -8.69
C ALA A 169 -8.58 -0.06 -7.78
N SER A 170 -9.79 -0.62 -7.78
CA SER A 170 -10.08 -1.86 -7.06
C SER A 170 -9.26 -3.04 -7.57
N GLN A 171 -9.15 -3.22 -8.89
CA GLN A 171 -8.31 -4.25 -9.48
C GLN A 171 -6.82 -4.08 -9.15
N ARG A 172 -6.34 -2.83 -9.13
CA ARG A 172 -4.92 -2.52 -8.92
C ARG A 172 -4.51 -2.58 -7.45
N TRP A 173 -5.36 -2.09 -6.55
CA TRP A 173 -5.04 -1.87 -5.13
C TRP A 173 -5.86 -2.75 -4.18
N GLY A 174 -6.97 -3.32 -4.66
CA GLY A 174 -7.89 -4.12 -3.87
C GLY A 174 -8.79 -3.30 -2.94
N VAL A 175 -8.85 -1.97 -3.12
CA VAL A 175 -9.70 -1.06 -2.35
C VAL A 175 -11.13 -1.05 -2.88
N SER A 176 -12.09 -0.72 -2.02
CA SER A 176 -13.49 -0.50 -2.37
C SER A 176 -13.84 0.97 -2.18
N TYR A 177 -14.51 1.57 -3.16
CA TYR A 177 -15.05 2.92 -3.05
C TYR A 177 -16.53 2.85 -2.69
N ILE A 178 -16.94 3.67 -1.73
CA ILE A 178 -18.32 3.75 -1.22
C ILE A 178 -18.82 5.15 -1.48
N ASP A 179 -19.77 5.29 -2.41
CA ASP A 179 -20.41 6.58 -2.66
C ASP A 179 -21.37 6.92 -1.52
N ILE A 180 -21.16 8.09 -0.94
CA ILE A 180 -21.93 8.60 0.21
C ILE A 180 -22.61 9.89 -0.21
N PRO A 181 -23.95 9.92 -0.27
CA PRO A 181 -24.68 11.17 -0.51
C PRO A 181 -24.35 12.24 0.54
N THR A 182 -24.21 13.48 0.13
CA THR A 182 -23.97 14.59 1.08
C THR A 182 -25.08 14.72 2.12
N GLU A 183 -26.29 14.34 1.76
CA GLU A 183 -27.49 14.30 2.62
C GLU A 183 -27.29 13.41 3.84
N ASP A 184 -26.51 12.34 3.75
CA ASP A 184 -26.24 11.46 4.87
C ASP A 184 -25.36 12.15 5.92
N VAL A 185 -24.40 12.96 5.49
CA VAL A 185 -23.62 13.83 6.40
C VAL A 185 -24.52 14.93 6.99
N TYR A 186 -25.40 15.53 6.19
CA TYR A 186 -26.30 16.59 6.65
C TYR A 186 -27.31 16.10 7.68
N LYS A 187 -27.77 14.86 7.61
CA LYS A 187 -28.63 14.25 8.66
C LYS A 187 -27.96 14.29 10.03
N TYR A 188 -26.67 14.00 10.11
CA TYR A 188 -25.91 14.10 11.37
C TYR A 188 -25.62 15.56 11.72
N PHE A 189 -25.18 16.36 10.78
CA PHE A 189 -24.90 17.77 10.99
C PHE A 189 -26.09 18.50 11.63
N ASN A 190 -27.31 18.26 11.14
CA ASN A 190 -28.52 18.89 11.64
C ASN A 190 -28.99 18.36 13.01
N LYS A 191 -28.53 17.20 13.45
CA LYS A 191 -28.87 16.62 14.76
C LYS A 191 -27.94 17.06 15.87
N ILE A 192 -26.67 17.35 15.54
CA ILE A 192 -25.65 17.73 16.51
C ILE A 192 -25.95 19.15 17.03
N THR A 193 -26.05 19.30 18.35
CA THR A 193 -26.33 20.57 19.01
C THR A 193 -25.05 21.35 19.34
N ASP A 194 -25.18 22.66 19.58
CA ASP A 194 -24.04 23.49 20.00
C ASP A 194 -23.47 23.06 21.34
N ASP A 195 -24.31 22.58 22.26
CA ASP A 195 -23.86 22.09 23.56
C ASP A 195 -22.93 20.87 23.43
N GLU A 196 -23.17 20.02 22.43
CA GLU A 196 -22.35 18.82 22.19
C GLU A 196 -20.95 19.11 21.60
N ILE A 197 -20.75 20.29 21.02
CA ILE A 197 -19.52 20.68 20.33
C ILE A 197 -18.84 21.91 20.90
N GLY A 198 -19.54 22.67 21.75
CA GLY A 198 -19.05 23.96 22.24
C GLY A 198 -17.74 23.86 23.04
N MET A 199 -17.57 22.78 23.82
CA MET A 199 -16.31 22.56 24.53
C MET A 199 -15.16 22.25 23.56
N ASP A 200 -15.37 21.39 22.57
CA ASP A 200 -14.35 21.03 21.58
C ASP A 200 -13.95 22.26 20.73
N ALA A 201 -14.91 23.06 20.31
CA ALA A 201 -14.69 24.31 19.61
C ALA A 201 -13.87 25.30 20.43
N SER A 202 -14.18 25.47 21.72
CA SER A 202 -13.46 26.33 22.64
C SER A 202 -12.01 25.84 22.89
N ILE A 203 -11.83 24.54 23.07
CA ILE A 203 -10.49 23.94 23.23
C ILE A 203 -9.67 24.18 21.97
N PHE A 204 -10.25 24.00 20.78
CA PHE A 204 -9.58 24.23 19.50
C PHE A 204 -9.18 25.72 19.34
N ALA A 205 -10.11 26.65 19.60
CA ALA A 205 -9.85 28.08 19.52
C ALA A 205 -8.72 28.53 20.44
N ASN A 206 -8.68 28.00 21.68
CA ASN A 206 -7.69 28.37 22.68
C ASN A 206 -6.27 27.80 22.37
N ARG A 207 -6.13 26.88 21.44
CA ARG A 207 -4.82 26.39 20.96
C ARG A 207 -4.20 27.28 19.89
N ALA A 208 -5.01 28.09 19.23
CA ALA A 208 -4.53 29.03 18.21
C ALA A 208 -3.79 30.19 18.84
N SER A 209 -2.68 30.62 18.25
CA SER A 209 -1.96 31.83 18.66
C SER A 209 -2.75 33.11 18.37
N SER A 210 -3.59 33.10 17.35
CA SER A 210 -4.55 34.13 17.00
C SER A 210 -5.66 33.57 16.11
N CYS A 211 -6.85 34.19 16.16
CA CYS A 211 -7.97 33.93 15.28
C CYS A 211 -8.51 35.30 14.82
N GLN A 212 -8.23 35.70 13.58
CA GLN A 212 -8.53 37.03 13.09
C GLN A 212 -9.79 37.05 12.22
N ASP A 213 -10.00 36.04 11.39
CA ASP A 213 -11.03 36.06 10.32
C ASP A 213 -12.21 35.13 10.62
N ALA A 214 -12.03 34.07 11.42
CA ALA A 214 -13.12 33.16 11.75
C ALA A 214 -13.89 33.62 12.99
N THR A 215 -15.20 33.57 12.91
CA THR A 215 -16.08 33.84 14.05
C THR A 215 -16.28 32.58 14.92
N PRO A 216 -16.75 32.73 16.17
CA PRO A 216 -17.13 31.55 16.99
C PRO A 216 -18.20 30.66 16.32
N ASP A 217 -19.14 31.27 15.58
CA ASP A 217 -20.18 30.54 14.84
C ASP A 217 -19.58 29.73 13.67
N ASP A 218 -18.59 30.28 12.95
CA ASP A 218 -17.87 29.53 11.91
C ASP A 218 -17.16 28.30 12.47
N LEU A 219 -16.55 28.46 13.65
CA LEU A 219 -15.87 27.36 14.32
C LEU A 219 -16.84 26.28 14.82
N LEU A 220 -17.99 26.69 15.37
CA LEU A 220 -19.04 25.76 15.77
C LEU A 220 -19.55 24.95 14.57
N LYS A 221 -19.82 25.61 13.44
CA LYS A 221 -20.24 24.92 12.20
C LYS A 221 -19.18 23.95 11.70
N ALA A 222 -17.91 24.35 11.71
CA ALA A 222 -16.81 23.50 11.26
C ALA A 222 -16.63 22.26 12.18
N MET A 223 -16.74 22.43 13.50
CA MET A 223 -16.68 21.32 14.48
C MET A 223 -17.89 20.42 14.36
N ARG A 224 -19.08 20.96 14.14
CA ARG A 224 -20.31 20.19 13.87
C ARG A 224 -20.14 19.33 12.62
N PHE A 225 -19.57 19.91 11.55
CA PHE A 225 -19.30 19.17 10.33
C PHE A 225 -18.27 18.06 10.53
N TYR A 226 -17.18 18.32 11.28
CA TYR A 226 -16.19 17.31 11.64
C TYR A 226 -16.87 16.13 12.37
N LYS A 227 -17.69 16.40 13.38
CA LYS A 227 -18.38 15.37 14.15
C LYS A 227 -19.35 14.56 13.29
N ALA A 228 -20.10 15.24 12.41
CA ALA A 228 -21.02 14.60 11.46
C ALA A 228 -20.27 13.68 10.48
N LEU A 229 -19.17 14.16 9.91
CA LEU A 229 -18.35 13.38 8.98
C LEU A 229 -17.72 12.16 9.67
N LYS A 230 -17.28 12.32 10.92
CA LYS A 230 -16.75 11.21 11.72
C LYS A 230 -17.80 10.15 12.05
N MET A 231 -19.05 10.55 12.28
CA MET A 231 -20.16 9.61 12.50
C MET A 231 -20.44 8.78 11.26
N VAL A 232 -20.47 9.40 10.08
CA VAL A 232 -20.60 8.69 8.79
C VAL A 232 -19.44 7.75 8.56
N TYR A 233 -18.20 8.20 8.81
CA TYR A 233 -17.00 7.35 8.72
C TYR A 233 -17.13 6.08 9.57
N GLN A 234 -17.63 6.21 10.80
CA GLN A 234 -17.81 5.08 11.73
C GLN A 234 -18.96 4.16 11.32
N GLU A 235 -20.12 4.72 10.93
CA GLU A 235 -21.29 3.95 10.51
C GLU A 235 -21.00 3.12 9.27
N GLU A 236 -20.35 3.71 8.29
CA GLU A 236 -19.97 3.04 7.04
C GLU A 236 -18.72 2.16 7.17
N GLN A 237 -18.10 2.11 8.34
CA GLN A 237 -16.90 1.31 8.61
C GLN A 237 -15.81 1.58 7.57
N LEU A 238 -15.47 2.85 7.38
CA LEU A 238 -14.48 3.27 6.39
C LEU A 238 -13.06 3.17 6.94
N ASP A 239 -12.08 3.06 6.03
CA ASP A 239 -10.66 3.14 6.34
C ASP A 239 -10.08 4.50 5.91
N ALA A 240 -10.74 5.18 4.98
CA ALA A 240 -10.39 6.51 4.52
C ALA A 240 -11.64 7.25 4.03
N ILE A 241 -11.60 8.57 3.95
CA ILE A 241 -12.71 9.38 3.47
C ILE A 241 -12.23 10.55 2.60
N THR A 242 -12.96 10.83 1.52
CA THR A 242 -12.78 12.03 0.71
C THR A 242 -14.12 12.74 0.53
N LEU A 243 -14.10 14.03 0.26
CA LEU A 243 -15.34 14.81 0.13
C LEU A 243 -15.26 15.92 -0.93
N SER A 244 -16.41 16.24 -1.51
CA SER A 244 -16.60 17.37 -2.43
C SER A 244 -16.83 18.66 -1.64
N CYS A 245 -15.76 19.35 -1.26
CA CYS A 245 -15.78 20.47 -0.32
C CYS A 245 -16.63 21.66 -0.80
N PHE A 246 -16.58 21.98 -2.09
CA PHE A 246 -17.29 23.15 -2.64
C PHE A 246 -18.81 23.01 -2.66
N SER A 247 -19.32 21.80 -2.90
CA SER A 247 -20.76 21.55 -2.84
C SER A 247 -21.30 21.73 -1.42
N ILE A 248 -20.55 21.29 -0.43
CA ILE A 248 -20.88 21.37 1.00
C ILE A 248 -20.97 22.83 1.45
N PHE A 249 -20.02 23.68 1.03
CA PHE A 249 -20.03 25.10 1.39
C PHE A 249 -21.31 25.82 0.96
N ASN A 250 -21.85 25.49 -0.19
CA ASN A 250 -23.09 26.13 -0.69
C ASN A 250 -24.30 25.80 0.18
N GLU A 251 -24.35 24.59 0.76
CA GLU A 251 -25.48 24.10 1.54
C GLU A 251 -25.42 24.55 3.01
N ILE A 252 -24.31 24.27 3.69
CA ILE A 252 -24.19 24.42 5.15
C ILE A 252 -23.28 25.57 5.59
N LYS A 253 -22.75 26.36 4.64
CA LYS A 253 -21.91 27.53 4.89
C LYS A 253 -20.70 27.27 5.76
N THR A 254 -20.10 26.08 5.60
CA THR A 254 -18.79 25.74 6.15
C THR A 254 -18.02 24.88 5.13
N THR A 255 -16.73 24.69 5.37
CA THR A 255 -15.87 23.85 4.52
C THR A 255 -15.42 22.59 5.25
N GLY A 256 -14.99 21.59 4.51
CA GLY A 256 -14.46 20.37 5.09
C GLY A 256 -13.03 20.48 5.61
N CYS A 257 -12.34 21.59 5.39
CA CYS A 257 -10.88 21.69 5.64
C CYS A 257 -10.51 21.37 7.09
N LEU A 258 -11.22 21.94 8.08
CA LEU A 258 -10.97 21.65 9.49
C LEU A 258 -11.29 20.17 9.83
N ALA A 259 -12.41 19.66 9.32
CA ALA A 259 -12.81 18.29 9.55
C ALA A 259 -11.76 17.30 9.03
N LEU A 260 -11.27 17.51 7.80
CA LEU A 260 -10.24 16.67 7.20
C LEU A 260 -8.91 16.75 7.97
N SER A 261 -8.53 17.96 8.43
CA SER A 261 -7.33 18.14 9.27
C SER A 261 -7.43 17.33 10.56
N LEU A 262 -8.54 17.46 11.29
CA LEU A 262 -8.75 16.77 12.56
C LEU A 262 -8.82 15.24 12.38
N LEU A 263 -9.44 14.75 11.32
CA LEU A 263 -9.45 13.31 11.00
C LEU A 263 -8.03 12.79 10.73
N ASN A 264 -7.21 13.52 9.97
CA ASN A 264 -5.81 13.14 9.75
C ASN A 264 -4.99 13.16 11.05
N ASP A 265 -5.20 14.12 11.94
CA ASP A 265 -4.56 14.17 13.26
C ASP A 265 -4.93 12.94 14.12
N GLU A 266 -6.09 12.37 13.93
CA GLU A 266 -6.54 11.11 14.56
C GLU A 266 -6.02 9.85 13.85
N GLY A 267 -5.28 9.99 12.74
CA GLY A 267 -4.75 8.89 11.96
C GLY A 267 -5.74 8.30 10.93
N ILE A 268 -6.85 9.00 10.66
CA ILE A 268 -7.83 8.64 9.62
C ILE A 268 -7.43 9.34 8.32
N PRO A 269 -7.04 8.62 7.25
CA PRO A 269 -6.72 9.23 5.98
C PRO A 269 -7.93 9.99 5.41
N ALA A 270 -7.80 11.30 5.29
CA ALA A 270 -8.90 12.16 4.84
C ALA A 270 -8.39 13.24 3.86
N GLY A 271 -9.17 13.50 2.81
CA GLY A 271 -8.81 14.46 1.76
C GLY A 271 -10.01 15.03 1.01
N CYS A 272 -9.77 15.99 0.12
CA CYS A 272 -10.77 16.55 -0.79
C CYS A 272 -10.22 16.71 -2.20
#